data_eab16e35bc320ac00c52ada6f718b75f
#
_entry.id   eab16e35bc320ac00c52ada6f718b75f
#
_cell.length_a   1.000
_cell.length_b   1.000
_cell.length_c   1.000
_cell.angle_alpha   90.00
_cell.angle_beta   90.00
_cell.angle_gamma   90.00
#
_symmetry.space_group_name_H-M   'P 1'
#
loop_
_entity.id
_entity.type
_entity.pdbx_description
1 polymer ?
#
loop_
_entity_poly.entity_id
_entity_poly.type
_entity_poly.pdbx_seq_one_letter_code
_entity_poly.pdbx_strand_id
1 'polypeptide(L)'
;MSRIVRIGTVLFLAVFVSAVGAEQASFTVGTAKAARGQKATGFIEVPAGVDAATSIPVVVVHGAKPGKVLALVSGAHGTEYTSVIALEKLTEKLDPAEISGTVIIVPLVNIPSFEQKVPHVNPVDNKSMNRMYPGKMDGTQTDRASFLITREVVEKCDHLIDLHGGDLDESLRPYSYWTKTGNVPQDAFSREMVLAFGLDHIIISADRPKDPAASRYLENTATTRGKPSITVEAGHAGTVEPDDLAVLVNGCLNVMRHLKMLPGAVKPIEHPVWIEKVAGIPSEQTGIFYPLVRRGTYVQEGMKVGYVTDYFGKTIFEARAPAAGVVLYICAVPSMKKGDTIANIGVIAANAP
;
A
#
# COMPACT_ATOMS: atom_id res chain seq x y z
N MET A 1 70.20 34.63 -41.56
CA MET A 1 69.70 33.21 -41.51
C MET A 1 68.77 33.08 -40.33
N SER A 2 67.50 33.21 -40.59
CA SER A 2 66.44 33.16 -39.51
C SER A 2 65.74 31.77 -39.58
N ARG A 3 65.80 31.02 -38.51
CA ARG A 3 65.13 29.72 -38.38
C ARG A 3 63.73 29.96 -37.78
N ILE A 4 62.71 29.68 -38.57
CA ILE A 4 61.32 29.69 -38.12
C ILE A 4 60.99 28.31 -37.46
N VAL A 5 60.68 28.33 -36.15
CA VAL A 5 60.23 27.15 -35.46
C VAL A 5 58.68 27.12 -35.57
N ARG A 6 58.13 26.09 -36.26
CA ARG A 6 56.71 25.84 -36.31
C ARG A 6 56.29 25.00 -35.08
N ILE A 7 55.51 25.56 -34.19
CA ILE A 7 54.88 24.84 -33.08
C ILE A 7 53.59 24.24 -33.61
N GLY A 8 53.51 22.92 -33.70
CA GLY A 8 52.30 22.18 -34.04
C GLY A 8 51.45 22.01 -32.80
N THR A 9 50.23 22.59 -32.81
CA THR A 9 49.23 22.38 -31.76
C THR A 9 48.55 21.05 -32.01
N VAL A 10 48.77 20.06 -31.14
CA VAL A 10 48.06 18.78 -31.15
C VAL A 10 46.76 18.99 -30.35
N LEU A 11 45.62 18.94 -31.05
CA LEU A 11 44.31 19.01 -30.46
C LEU A 11 43.95 17.61 -29.94
N PHE A 12 43.95 17.41 -28.59
CA PHE A 12 43.42 16.21 -27.98
C PHE A 12 41.88 16.29 -27.96
N LEU A 13 41.25 15.48 -28.82
CA LEU A 13 39.80 15.27 -28.78
C LEU A 13 39.49 14.31 -27.64
N ALA A 14 39.02 14.82 -26.47
CA ALA A 14 38.56 14.00 -25.39
C ALA A 14 37.19 13.42 -25.81
N VAL A 15 37.15 12.15 -26.15
CA VAL A 15 35.90 11.40 -26.33
C VAL A 15 35.33 11.13 -24.94
N PHE A 16 34.34 11.91 -24.54
CA PHE A 16 33.48 11.57 -23.40
C PHE A 16 32.61 10.35 -23.77
N VAL A 17 33.09 9.17 -23.46
CA VAL A 17 32.22 7.97 -23.41
C VAL A 17 31.33 8.14 -22.19
N SER A 18 30.08 8.60 -22.40
CA SER A 18 29.05 8.50 -21.41
C SER A 18 28.89 7.03 -21.08
N ALA A 19 29.26 6.63 -19.88
CA ALA A 19 28.91 5.30 -19.33
C ALA A 19 27.41 5.23 -19.25
N VAL A 20 26.73 4.72 -20.30
CA VAL A 20 25.39 4.21 -20.22
C VAL A 20 25.50 3.05 -19.24
N GLY A 21 24.90 3.21 -18.06
CA GLY A 21 24.92 2.21 -16.99
C GLY A 21 24.57 0.86 -17.59
N ALA A 22 25.39 -0.17 -17.31
CA ALA A 22 25.16 -1.52 -17.79
C ALA A 22 23.71 -1.93 -17.44
N GLU A 23 22.92 -2.13 -18.47
CA GLU A 23 21.52 -2.48 -18.37
C GLU A 23 21.39 -3.80 -17.59
N GLN A 24 20.69 -3.79 -16.45
CA GLN A 24 20.63 -4.94 -15.53
C GLN A 24 20.02 -6.15 -16.24
N ALA A 25 20.80 -7.18 -16.49
CA ALA A 25 20.39 -8.38 -17.23
C ALA A 25 19.34 -9.23 -16.47
N SER A 26 19.27 -9.10 -15.15
CA SER A 26 18.27 -9.77 -14.31
C SER A 26 17.96 -8.95 -13.05
N PHE A 27 16.76 -9.11 -12.52
CA PHE A 27 16.32 -8.50 -11.26
C PHE A 27 15.98 -9.61 -10.26
N THR A 28 16.40 -9.44 -8.99
CA THR A 28 16.25 -10.47 -7.97
C THR A 28 15.61 -9.91 -6.70
N VAL A 29 14.59 -10.60 -6.19
CA VAL A 29 13.97 -10.36 -4.87
C VAL A 29 13.81 -11.71 -4.18
N GLY A 30 14.41 -11.87 -3.00
CA GLY A 30 14.47 -13.18 -2.36
C GLY A 30 15.05 -14.24 -3.30
N THR A 31 14.34 -15.34 -3.51
CA THR A 31 14.70 -16.41 -4.46
C THR A 31 14.18 -16.18 -5.89
N ALA A 32 13.27 -15.22 -6.09
CA ALA A 32 12.75 -14.88 -7.42
C ALA A 32 13.79 -14.09 -8.23
N LYS A 33 14.30 -14.68 -9.32
CA LYS A 33 15.27 -14.06 -10.23
C LYS A 33 14.70 -14.07 -11.65
N ALA A 34 14.30 -12.90 -12.15
CA ALA A 34 13.78 -12.72 -13.49
C ALA A 34 14.86 -12.15 -14.41
N ALA A 35 15.11 -12.81 -15.54
CA ALA A 35 15.89 -12.20 -16.65
C ALA A 35 15.04 -11.10 -17.32
N ARG A 36 15.68 -10.20 -18.07
CA ARG A 36 14.99 -9.15 -18.83
C ARG A 36 13.96 -9.75 -19.79
N GLY A 37 12.75 -9.18 -19.79
CA GLY A 37 11.60 -9.69 -20.54
C GLY A 37 10.99 -10.96 -19.98
N GLN A 38 11.27 -11.30 -18.70
CA GLN A 38 10.77 -12.51 -18.06
C GLN A 38 10.03 -12.22 -16.75
N LYS A 39 9.21 -13.18 -16.33
CA LYS A 39 8.55 -13.23 -15.04
C LYS A 39 9.12 -14.41 -14.24
N ALA A 40 9.39 -14.20 -12.95
CA ALA A 40 9.84 -15.25 -12.05
C ALA A 40 9.08 -15.18 -10.73
N THR A 41 8.80 -16.34 -10.14
CA THR A 41 8.22 -16.50 -8.80
C THR A 41 9.28 -17.05 -7.85
N GLY A 42 9.12 -16.76 -6.57
CA GLY A 42 10.00 -17.26 -5.51
C GLY A 42 9.49 -16.82 -4.14
N PHE A 43 10.38 -16.82 -3.17
CA PHE A 43 10.05 -16.49 -1.79
C PHE A 43 11.10 -15.54 -1.19
N ILE A 44 10.66 -14.66 -0.30
CA ILE A 44 11.50 -13.99 0.67
C ILE A 44 11.49 -14.87 1.92
N GLU A 45 12.60 -15.58 2.15
CA GLU A 45 12.72 -16.50 3.26
C GLU A 45 12.93 -15.77 4.58
N VAL A 46 12.01 -15.92 5.52
CA VAL A 46 12.09 -15.40 6.88
C VAL A 46 12.62 -16.54 7.77
N PRO A 47 13.88 -16.51 8.17
CA PRO A 47 14.48 -17.61 8.93
C PRO A 47 13.81 -17.76 10.31
N ALA A 48 13.91 -18.95 10.90
CA ALA A 48 13.55 -19.15 12.31
C ALA A 48 14.41 -18.25 13.21
N GLY A 49 13.86 -17.85 14.34
CA GLY A 49 14.52 -17.07 15.38
C GLY A 49 13.97 -17.45 16.74
N VAL A 50 13.41 -16.48 17.47
CA VAL A 50 12.69 -16.74 18.72
C VAL A 50 11.38 -17.52 18.52
N ASP A 51 10.92 -17.59 17.30
CA ASP A 51 9.72 -18.29 16.82
C ASP A 51 9.96 -18.88 15.42
N ALA A 52 8.93 -19.50 14.83
CA ALA A 52 9.01 -20.26 13.59
C ALA A 52 9.45 -19.40 12.37
N ALA A 53 10.06 -20.08 11.38
CA ALA A 53 10.30 -19.52 10.06
C ALA A 53 8.98 -19.34 9.29
N THR A 54 9.01 -18.50 8.24
CA THR A 54 7.95 -18.38 7.23
C THR A 54 8.56 -17.99 5.89
N SER A 55 7.82 -18.19 4.80
CA SER A 55 8.26 -17.83 3.45
C SER A 55 7.21 -16.95 2.79
N ILE A 56 7.60 -15.72 2.42
CA ILE A 56 6.70 -14.73 1.82
C ILE A 56 6.77 -14.85 0.30
N PRO A 57 5.67 -15.16 -0.40
CA PRO A 57 5.67 -15.29 -1.86
C PRO A 57 5.96 -13.95 -2.54
N VAL A 58 6.76 -13.99 -3.58
CA VAL A 58 7.11 -12.83 -4.39
C VAL A 58 7.15 -13.17 -5.87
N VAL A 59 6.67 -12.25 -6.68
CA VAL A 59 6.77 -12.28 -8.14
C VAL A 59 7.60 -11.09 -8.60
N VAL A 60 8.56 -11.34 -9.49
CA VAL A 60 9.31 -10.30 -10.18
C VAL A 60 8.92 -10.35 -11.65
N VAL A 61 8.33 -9.27 -12.16
CA VAL A 61 8.07 -9.07 -13.59
C VAL A 61 9.11 -8.07 -14.09
N HIS A 62 10.19 -8.58 -14.70
CA HIS A 62 11.29 -7.75 -15.23
C HIS A 62 11.02 -7.47 -16.71
N GLY A 63 10.57 -6.26 -17.00
CA GLY A 63 10.13 -5.84 -18.32
C GLY A 63 11.24 -5.88 -19.38
N ALA A 64 10.83 -5.98 -20.65
CA ALA A 64 11.74 -6.01 -21.78
C ALA A 64 12.51 -4.69 -22.00
N LYS A 65 11.97 -3.58 -21.49
CA LYS A 65 12.56 -2.23 -21.64
C LYS A 65 13.00 -1.69 -20.29
N PRO A 66 14.03 -0.80 -20.26
CA PRO A 66 14.38 -0.10 -19.04
C PRO A 66 13.24 0.77 -18.51
N GLY A 67 13.21 1.01 -17.21
CA GLY A 67 12.19 1.86 -16.58
C GLY A 67 12.27 1.84 -15.06
N LYS A 68 11.22 2.30 -14.41
CA LYS A 68 11.09 2.38 -12.96
C LYS A 68 10.87 1.01 -12.32
N VAL A 69 11.16 0.91 -11.04
CA VAL A 69 10.82 -0.24 -10.22
C VAL A 69 9.61 0.12 -9.34
N LEU A 70 8.48 -0.54 -9.58
CA LEU A 70 7.27 -0.39 -8.78
C LEU A 70 7.09 -1.61 -7.88
N ALA A 71 6.92 -1.39 -6.58
CA ALA A 71 6.54 -2.43 -5.64
C ALA A 71 5.03 -2.36 -5.36
N LEU A 72 4.37 -3.51 -5.42
CA LEU A 72 2.98 -3.74 -5.07
C LEU A 72 2.96 -4.77 -3.94
N VAL A 73 2.47 -4.39 -2.78
CA VAL A 73 2.51 -5.24 -1.58
C VAL A 73 1.13 -5.30 -0.96
N SER A 74 0.68 -6.49 -0.57
CA SER A 74 -0.59 -6.69 0.14
C SER A 74 -0.48 -7.76 1.22
N GLY A 75 -1.56 -7.97 1.96
CA GLY A 75 -1.67 -9.02 2.97
C GLY A 75 -0.80 -8.79 4.21
N ALA A 76 -0.54 -7.54 4.59
CA ALA A 76 -0.03 -7.19 5.92
C ALA A 76 -1.00 -7.70 7.00
N HIS A 77 -2.31 -7.63 6.71
CA HIS A 77 -3.36 -8.37 7.38
C HIS A 77 -3.80 -9.48 6.42
N GLY A 78 -3.57 -10.74 6.78
CA GLY A 78 -3.72 -11.87 5.85
C GLY A 78 -5.16 -12.19 5.47
N THR A 79 -6.13 -11.63 6.18
CA THR A 79 -7.57 -11.81 5.98
C THR A 79 -8.23 -10.70 5.15
N GLU A 80 -7.47 -9.74 4.67
CA GLU A 80 -7.89 -8.72 3.68
C GLU A 80 -7.84 -9.31 2.26
N TYR A 81 -8.68 -10.32 2.00
CA TYR A 81 -8.58 -11.18 0.81
C TYR A 81 -8.70 -10.42 -0.51
N THR A 82 -9.47 -9.33 -0.57
CA THR A 82 -9.63 -8.56 -1.82
C THR A 82 -8.29 -8.05 -2.35
N SER A 83 -7.44 -7.47 -1.49
CA SER A 83 -6.13 -6.95 -1.86
C SER A 83 -5.16 -8.07 -2.29
N VAL A 84 -5.20 -9.21 -1.59
CA VAL A 84 -4.40 -10.41 -1.91
C VAL A 84 -4.75 -10.95 -3.29
N ILE A 85 -6.04 -11.17 -3.54
CA ILE A 85 -6.54 -11.68 -4.84
C ILE A 85 -6.34 -10.65 -5.96
N ALA A 86 -6.41 -9.35 -5.66
CA ALA A 86 -6.14 -8.32 -6.66
C ALA A 86 -4.71 -8.42 -7.22
N LEU A 87 -3.71 -8.67 -6.38
CA LEU A 87 -2.32 -8.83 -6.83
C LEU A 87 -2.10 -10.18 -7.54
N GLU A 88 -2.79 -11.24 -7.13
CA GLU A 88 -2.80 -12.50 -7.88
C GLU A 88 -3.33 -12.28 -9.31
N LYS A 89 -4.52 -11.69 -9.43
CA LYS A 89 -5.15 -11.41 -10.74
C LYS A 89 -4.35 -10.42 -11.58
N LEU A 90 -3.71 -9.44 -10.97
CA LEU A 90 -2.80 -8.54 -11.67
C LEU A 90 -1.60 -9.30 -12.23
N THR A 91 -1.00 -10.21 -11.45
CA THR A 91 0.13 -11.04 -11.88
C THR A 91 -0.16 -11.84 -13.14
N GLU A 92 -1.39 -12.35 -13.29
CA GLU A 92 -1.84 -13.07 -14.48
C GLU A 92 -1.87 -12.16 -15.72
N LYS A 93 -2.25 -10.88 -15.55
CA LYS A 93 -2.44 -9.90 -16.63
C LYS A 93 -1.15 -9.28 -17.17
N LEU A 94 -0.05 -9.33 -16.40
CA LEU A 94 1.18 -8.65 -16.77
C LEU A 94 2.03 -9.48 -17.73
N ASP A 95 2.25 -8.94 -18.92
CA ASP A 95 3.21 -9.48 -19.90
C ASP A 95 4.53 -8.72 -19.80
N PRO A 96 5.65 -9.38 -19.45
CA PRO A 96 6.96 -8.74 -19.38
C PRO A 96 7.40 -8.09 -20.70
N ALA A 97 6.92 -8.59 -21.85
CA ALA A 97 7.24 -8.03 -23.16
C ALA A 97 6.71 -6.59 -23.36
N GLU A 98 5.60 -6.27 -22.72
CA GLU A 98 4.96 -4.95 -22.80
C GLU A 98 5.46 -3.96 -21.74
N ILE A 99 6.16 -4.44 -20.68
CA ILE A 99 6.54 -3.65 -19.52
C ILE A 99 7.87 -2.93 -19.74
N SER A 100 7.90 -1.65 -19.35
CA SER A 100 9.12 -0.86 -19.14
C SER A 100 9.43 -0.78 -17.64
N GLY A 101 10.64 -1.24 -17.25
CA GLY A 101 11.04 -1.31 -15.84
C GLY A 101 10.72 -2.65 -15.18
N THR A 102 10.51 -2.65 -13.88
CA THR A 102 10.30 -3.87 -13.09
C THR A 102 9.11 -3.70 -12.15
N VAL A 103 8.29 -4.74 -12.03
CA VAL A 103 7.23 -4.80 -11.01
C VAL A 103 7.59 -5.89 -10.01
N ILE A 104 7.72 -5.50 -8.74
CA ILE A 104 7.84 -6.42 -7.59
C ILE A 104 6.44 -6.59 -7.03
N ILE A 105 5.93 -7.82 -6.98
CA ILE A 105 4.61 -8.12 -6.44
C ILE A 105 4.76 -9.05 -5.25
N VAL A 106 4.31 -8.61 -4.07
CA VAL A 106 4.20 -9.42 -2.86
C VAL A 106 2.72 -9.56 -2.53
N PRO A 107 2.05 -10.61 -2.98
CA PRO A 107 0.60 -10.71 -2.84
C PRO A 107 0.14 -10.96 -1.40
N LEU A 108 0.98 -11.55 -0.56
CA LEU A 108 0.63 -11.93 0.81
C LEU A 108 1.86 -11.93 1.70
N VAL A 109 1.96 -10.95 2.61
CA VAL A 109 3.09 -10.84 3.53
C VAL A 109 2.89 -11.69 4.77
N ASN A 110 1.69 -11.69 5.36
CA ASN A 110 1.37 -12.34 6.63
C ASN A 110 0.72 -13.70 6.41
N ILE A 111 1.54 -14.70 6.03
CA ILE A 111 1.09 -16.07 5.74
C ILE A 111 0.32 -16.70 6.92
N PRO A 112 0.79 -16.65 8.19
CA PRO A 112 0.05 -17.28 9.29
C PRO A 112 -1.33 -16.68 9.53
N SER A 113 -1.49 -15.35 9.35
CA SER A 113 -2.80 -14.69 9.45
C SER A 113 -3.77 -15.23 8.40
N PHE A 114 -3.32 -15.36 7.14
CA PHE A 114 -4.11 -15.90 6.05
C PHE A 114 -4.53 -17.36 6.30
N GLU A 115 -3.56 -18.24 6.61
CA GLU A 115 -3.81 -19.67 6.78
C GLU A 115 -4.72 -19.97 7.97
N GLN A 116 -4.55 -19.23 9.07
CA GLN A 116 -5.32 -19.43 10.30
C GLN A 116 -6.59 -18.56 10.37
N LYS A 117 -6.81 -17.67 9.38
CA LYS A 117 -7.94 -16.73 9.33
C LYS A 117 -8.02 -15.84 10.57
N VAL A 118 -6.87 -15.32 11.00
CA VAL A 118 -6.75 -14.43 12.15
C VAL A 118 -6.64 -12.99 11.65
N PRO A 119 -7.64 -12.13 11.94
CA PRO A 119 -7.64 -10.75 11.48
C PRO A 119 -6.57 -9.89 12.18
N HIS A 120 -6.13 -8.84 11.52
CA HIS A 120 -5.29 -7.74 12.01
C HIS A 120 -3.89 -8.08 12.48
N VAL A 121 -3.61 -9.30 12.94
CA VAL A 121 -2.34 -9.68 13.55
C VAL A 121 -1.76 -10.98 12.98
N ASN A 122 -0.47 -11.18 13.18
CA ASN A 122 0.17 -12.47 12.98
C ASN A 122 -0.08 -13.34 14.24
N PRO A 123 -0.76 -14.50 14.11
CA PRO A 123 -1.06 -15.36 15.27
C PRO A 123 0.18 -15.99 15.92
N VAL A 124 1.34 -15.98 15.28
CA VAL A 124 2.59 -16.50 15.85
C VAL A 124 3.12 -15.62 16.99
N ASP A 125 3.00 -14.32 16.85
CA ASP A 125 3.55 -13.35 17.81
C ASP A 125 2.55 -12.27 18.27
N ASN A 126 1.32 -12.33 17.80
CA ASN A 126 0.23 -11.41 18.09
C ASN A 126 0.55 -9.94 17.77
N LYS A 127 1.37 -9.70 16.74
CA LYS A 127 1.74 -8.36 16.28
C LYS A 127 1.05 -8.02 14.97
N SER A 128 0.61 -6.76 14.82
CA SER A 128 0.20 -6.23 13.53
C SER A 128 1.42 -5.89 12.70
N MET A 129 1.58 -6.53 11.52
CA MET A 129 2.69 -6.25 10.63
C MET A 129 2.77 -4.76 10.28
N ASN A 130 1.64 -4.14 10.02
CA ASN A 130 1.54 -2.72 9.69
C ASN A 130 1.72 -1.78 10.91
N ARG A 131 2.50 -2.22 11.90
CA ARG A 131 2.98 -1.42 13.06
C ARG A 131 4.44 -1.71 13.39
N MET A 132 5.05 -2.68 12.68
CA MET A 132 6.38 -3.21 13.02
C MET A 132 7.47 -2.82 12.03
N TYR A 133 7.16 -2.12 10.96
CA TYR A 133 8.17 -1.60 10.04
C TYR A 133 9.06 -0.53 10.71
N PRO A 134 10.36 -0.44 10.34
CA PRO A 134 11.06 -1.17 9.29
C PRO A 134 11.48 -2.60 9.68
N GLY A 135 11.17 -3.05 10.88
CA GLY A 135 11.49 -4.38 11.39
C GLY A 135 12.92 -4.53 11.90
N LYS A 136 13.25 -5.73 12.38
CA LYS A 136 14.59 -6.10 12.87
C LYS A 136 14.78 -7.62 12.84
N MET A 137 16.01 -8.09 12.56
CA MET A 137 16.28 -9.53 12.38
C MET A 137 16.35 -10.33 13.69
N ASP A 138 16.61 -9.68 14.80
CA ASP A 138 16.70 -10.28 16.14
C ASP A 138 15.35 -10.36 16.87
N GLY A 139 14.26 -9.99 16.20
CA GLY A 139 12.91 -9.96 16.74
C GLY A 139 12.09 -11.22 16.45
N THR A 140 10.78 -11.10 16.66
CA THR A 140 9.77 -12.13 16.35
C THR A 140 9.57 -12.27 14.85
N GLN A 141 8.72 -13.21 14.42
CA GLN A 141 8.47 -13.48 13.01
C GLN A 141 8.00 -12.22 12.26
N THR A 142 7.09 -11.44 12.85
CA THR A 142 6.62 -10.17 12.26
C THR A 142 7.73 -9.15 12.16
N ASP A 143 8.61 -9.02 13.17
CA ASP A 143 9.75 -8.11 13.11
C ASP A 143 10.72 -8.49 11.98
N ARG A 144 11.04 -9.78 11.84
CA ARG A 144 11.96 -10.29 10.80
C ARG A 144 11.35 -10.17 9.40
N ALA A 145 10.05 -10.49 9.27
CA ALA A 145 9.32 -10.32 8.02
C ALA A 145 9.31 -8.85 7.56
N SER A 146 8.98 -7.91 8.48
CA SER A 146 9.00 -6.48 8.20
C SER A 146 10.39 -5.99 7.78
N PHE A 147 11.45 -6.48 8.44
CA PHE A 147 12.84 -6.16 8.07
C PHE A 147 13.18 -6.63 6.66
N LEU A 148 12.81 -7.88 6.32
CA LEU A 148 13.10 -8.44 5.01
C LEU A 148 12.30 -7.79 3.90
N ILE A 149 11.03 -7.46 4.12
CA ILE A 149 10.26 -6.64 3.17
C ILE A 149 10.89 -5.26 2.99
N THR A 150 11.35 -4.62 4.05
CA THR A 150 12.06 -3.34 3.95
C THR A 150 13.29 -3.48 3.05
N ARG A 151 14.16 -4.46 3.31
CA ARG A 151 15.42 -4.65 2.58
C ARG A 151 15.22 -5.17 1.15
N GLU A 152 14.36 -6.16 0.96
CA GLU A 152 14.23 -6.84 -0.33
C GLU A 152 13.24 -6.15 -1.29
N VAL A 153 12.31 -5.35 -0.76
CA VAL A 153 11.26 -4.72 -1.56
C VAL A 153 11.36 -3.20 -1.51
N VAL A 154 11.25 -2.59 -0.30
CA VAL A 154 11.24 -1.13 -0.17
C VAL A 154 12.55 -0.51 -0.64
N GLU A 155 13.70 -1.06 -0.27
CA GLU A 155 15.00 -0.50 -0.67
C GLU A 155 15.28 -0.67 -2.17
N LYS A 156 14.68 -1.67 -2.83
CA LYS A 156 14.88 -1.96 -4.26
C LYS A 156 13.89 -1.24 -5.19
N CYS A 157 12.79 -0.70 -4.68
CA CYS A 157 11.80 0.00 -5.53
C CYS A 157 12.09 1.50 -5.65
N ASP A 158 11.54 2.11 -6.70
CA ASP A 158 11.45 3.57 -6.85
C ASP A 158 10.13 4.11 -6.28
N HIS A 159 9.05 3.33 -6.41
CA HIS A 159 7.69 3.66 -6.00
C HIS A 159 7.03 2.46 -5.35
N LEU A 160 6.08 2.70 -4.45
CA LEU A 160 5.39 1.63 -3.74
C LEU A 160 3.88 1.90 -3.64
N ILE A 161 3.08 0.83 -3.79
CA ILE A 161 1.67 0.81 -3.42
C ILE A 161 1.48 -0.26 -2.34
N ASP A 162 0.97 0.18 -1.19
CA ASP A 162 0.56 -0.67 -0.06
C ASP A 162 -0.94 -0.94 -0.20
N LEU A 163 -1.32 -2.18 -0.53
CA LEU A 163 -2.70 -2.54 -0.78
C LEU A 163 -3.31 -3.22 0.45
N HIS A 164 -4.41 -2.67 0.89
CA HIS A 164 -5.22 -3.16 1.98
C HIS A 164 -6.65 -3.45 1.52
N GLY A 165 -7.43 -4.07 2.40
CA GLY A 165 -8.82 -4.41 2.13
C GLY A 165 -9.66 -4.51 3.38
N GLY A 166 -10.96 -4.77 3.25
CA GLY A 166 -11.83 -5.03 4.39
C GLY A 166 -11.49 -6.36 5.04
N ASP A 167 -10.97 -6.32 6.26
CA ASP A 167 -10.75 -7.51 7.09
C ASP A 167 -12.09 -8.17 7.48
N LEU A 168 -12.07 -9.28 8.20
CA LEU A 168 -13.27 -10.10 8.52
C LEU A 168 -14.41 -9.31 9.17
N ASP A 169 -14.08 -8.24 9.87
CA ASP A 169 -15.01 -7.37 10.59
C ASP A 169 -15.12 -5.95 10.01
N GLU A 170 -14.53 -5.70 8.83
CA GLU A 170 -14.45 -4.36 8.23
C GLU A 170 -15.25 -4.21 6.95
N SER A 171 -15.99 -3.11 6.82
CA SER A 171 -16.65 -2.71 5.58
C SER A 171 -16.13 -1.34 5.17
N LEU A 172 -15.31 -1.28 4.10
CA LEU A 172 -14.58 -0.10 3.68
C LEU A 172 -15.20 0.52 2.42
N ARG A 173 -15.54 1.82 2.45
CA ARG A 173 -15.63 2.60 1.23
C ARG A 173 -14.26 2.58 0.55
N PRO A 174 -14.10 2.27 -0.73
CA PRO A 174 -12.79 2.37 -1.38
C PRO A 174 -12.19 3.77 -1.28
N TYR A 175 -10.96 3.89 -0.76
CA TYR A 175 -10.24 5.15 -0.60
C TYR A 175 -8.72 4.93 -0.65
N SER A 176 -7.97 6.02 -0.79
CA SER A 176 -6.50 6.01 -0.73
C SER A 176 -5.97 6.98 0.32
N TYR A 177 -4.73 6.75 0.75
CA TYR A 177 -3.97 7.71 1.56
C TYR A 177 -2.92 8.40 0.70
N TRP A 178 -2.87 9.71 0.82
CA TRP A 178 -1.78 10.55 0.34
C TRP A 178 -1.01 11.12 1.52
N THR A 179 0.24 10.67 1.70
CA THR A 179 1.08 11.13 2.81
C THR A 179 1.86 12.37 2.41
N LYS A 180 1.68 13.45 3.16
CA LYS A 180 2.46 14.69 3.05
C LYS A 180 3.69 14.60 3.94
N THR A 181 4.86 14.43 3.32
CA THR A 181 6.15 14.30 4.01
C THR A 181 6.79 15.65 4.32
N GLY A 182 6.41 16.69 3.57
CA GLY A 182 7.03 17.99 3.50
C GLY A 182 8.13 18.11 2.43
N ASN A 183 8.46 17.00 1.74
CA ASN A 183 9.29 17.00 0.54
C ASN A 183 8.40 17.27 -0.68
N VAL A 184 8.37 18.52 -1.14
CA VAL A 184 7.42 18.98 -2.17
C VAL A 184 7.45 18.13 -3.45
N PRO A 185 8.61 17.76 -4.05
CA PRO A 185 8.64 16.90 -5.22
C PRO A 185 8.07 15.50 -4.96
N GLN A 186 8.36 14.90 -3.81
CA GLN A 186 7.86 13.59 -3.43
C GLN A 186 6.36 13.62 -3.18
N ASP A 187 5.88 14.64 -2.46
CA ASP A 187 4.47 14.82 -2.13
C ASP A 187 3.64 15.05 -3.40
N ALA A 188 4.15 15.86 -4.35
CA ALA A 188 3.51 16.08 -5.65
C ALA A 188 3.41 14.77 -6.45
N PHE A 189 4.48 13.98 -6.47
CA PHE A 189 4.49 12.71 -7.19
C PHE A 189 3.53 11.68 -6.57
N SER A 190 3.51 11.54 -5.24
CA SER A 190 2.55 10.67 -4.54
C SER A 190 1.10 11.14 -4.77
N ARG A 191 0.88 12.46 -4.86
CA ARG A 191 -0.44 13.02 -5.20
C ARG A 191 -0.87 12.62 -6.61
N GLU A 192 0.02 12.68 -7.58
CA GLU A 192 -0.26 12.21 -8.94
C GLU A 192 -0.57 10.71 -8.96
N MET A 193 0.12 9.90 -8.13
CA MET A 193 -0.14 8.46 -8.01
C MET A 193 -1.55 8.16 -7.46
N VAL A 194 -2.02 8.84 -6.39
CA VAL A 194 -3.40 8.60 -5.88
C VAL A 194 -4.45 9.04 -6.88
N LEU A 195 -4.25 10.14 -7.60
CA LEU A 195 -5.17 10.61 -8.64
C LEU A 195 -5.21 9.64 -9.83
N ALA A 196 -4.06 9.11 -10.23
CA ALA A 196 -3.94 8.11 -11.29
C ALA A 196 -4.56 6.76 -10.88
N PHE A 197 -4.41 6.35 -9.62
CA PHE A 197 -4.99 5.10 -9.10
C PHE A 197 -6.50 5.06 -9.32
N GLY A 198 -7.19 6.16 -9.06
CA GLY A 198 -8.56 6.31 -9.49
C GLY A 198 -9.62 6.11 -8.39
N LEU A 199 -9.26 6.06 -7.10
CA LEU A 199 -10.22 6.12 -5.99
C LEU A 199 -10.58 7.58 -5.69
N ASP A 200 -11.88 7.87 -5.64
CA ASP A 200 -12.39 9.24 -5.54
C ASP A 200 -12.28 9.86 -4.14
N HIS A 201 -12.10 9.06 -3.09
CA HIS A 201 -11.88 9.52 -1.71
C HIS A 201 -10.40 9.37 -1.35
N ILE A 202 -9.78 10.47 -0.91
CA ILE A 202 -8.34 10.52 -0.62
C ILE A 202 -8.12 11.12 0.77
N ILE A 203 -7.56 10.34 1.69
CA ILE A 203 -7.18 10.80 3.02
C ILE A 203 -5.83 11.51 2.93
N ILE A 204 -5.77 12.74 3.44
CA ILE A 204 -4.51 13.48 3.60
C ILE A 204 -3.89 13.07 4.93
N SER A 205 -2.74 12.41 4.88
CA SER A 205 -2.00 11.99 6.07
C SER A 205 -0.74 12.82 6.21
N ALA A 206 -0.57 13.48 7.36
CA ALA A 206 0.61 14.30 7.67
C ALA A 206 1.23 13.96 9.03
N ASP A 207 0.66 13.00 9.74
CA ASP A 207 1.01 12.59 11.11
C ASP A 207 1.99 11.40 11.16
N ARG A 208 2.60 11.06 10.03
CA ARG A 208 3.55 9.95 9.93
C ARG A 208 4.93 10.34 10.48
N PRO A 209 5.66 9.40 11.11
CA PRO A 209 7.04 9.61 11.49
C PRO A 209 7.90 10.05 10.30
N LYS A 210 8.86 10.96 10.53
CA LYS A 210 9.82 11.41 9.50
C LYS A 210 11.15 10.66 9.55
N ASP A 211 11.45 10.05 10.70
CA ASP A 211 12.64 9.22 10.89
C ASP A 211 12.40 7.83 10.26
N PRO A 212 13.25 7.36 9.35
CA PRO A 212 13.18 6.02 8.77
C PRO A 212 13.20 4.89 9.83
N ALA A 213 13.87 5.08 10.96
CA ALA A 213 13.92 4.09 12.03
C ALA A 213 12.63 4.06 12.87
N ALA A 214 11.86 5.13 12.86
CA ALA A 214 10.60 5.27 13.58
C ALA A 214 9.37 4.99 12.69
N SER A 215 9.56 4.64 11.42
CA SER A 215 8.45 4.24 10.54
C SER A 215 7.75 3.00 11.12
N ARG A 216 6.42 2.92 10.96
CA ARG A 216 5.60 1.82 11.51
C ARG A 216 4.78 1.12 10.43
N TYR A 217 4.50 1.83 9.35
CA TYR A 217 3.68 1.39 8.23
C TYR A 217 4.58 1.15 7.02
N LEU A 218 4.18 0.23 6.14
CA LEU A 218 4.97 -0.07 4.94
C LEU A 218 5.12 1.16 4.04
N GLU A 219 4.01 1.83 3.75
CA GLU A 219 3.99 3.08 2.98
C GLU A 219 4.93 4.13 3.60
N ASN A 220 4.84 4.33 4.93
CA ASN A 220 5.69 5.29 5.63
C ASN A 220 7.18 4.88 5.61
N THR A 221 7.48 3.59 5.58
CA THR A 221 8.84 3.09 5.43
C THR A 221 9.44 3.48 4.07
N ALA A 222 8.62 3.49 3.02
CA ALA A 222 9.04 3.97 1.70
C ALA A 222 9.16 5.51 1.67
N THR A 223 8.18 6.26 2.18
CA THR A 223 8.20 7.73 2.15
C THR A 223 9.35 8.32 2.94
N THR A 224 9.71 7.77 4.11
CA THR A 224 10.86 8.21 4.91
C THR A 224 12.22 7.94 4.22
N ARG A 225 12.23 7.08 3.21
CA ARG A 225 13.40 6.80 2.33
C ARG A 225 13.37 7.56 1.01
N GLY A 226 12.51 8.59 0.92
CA GLY A 226 12.41 9.47 -0.25
C GLY A 226 11.68 8.84 -1.44
N LYS A 227 10.96 7.74 -1.23
CA LYS A 227 10.24 7.02 -2.29
C LYS A 227 8.77 7.41 -2.29
N PRO A 228 8.24 7.98 -3.39
CA PRO A 228 6.81 8.23 -3.53
C PRO A 228 6.03 6.93 -3.35
N SER A 229 5.07 6.95 -2.45
CA SER A 229 4.23 5.78 -2.16
C SER A 229 2.83 6.19 -1.74
N ILE A 230 1.89 5.28 -1.89
CA ILE A 230 0.48 5.44 -1.53
C ILE A 230 -0.02 4.17 -0.83
N THR A 231 -1.03 4.32 0.02
CA THR A 231 -1.83 3.22 0.54
C THR A 231 -3.22 3.26 -0.08
N VAL A 232 -3.77 2.11 -0.39
CA VAL A 232 -5.12 1.98 -0.97
C VAL A 232 -5.93 0.94 -0.21
N GLU A 233 -7.22 1.20 -0.06
CA GLU A 233 -8.15 0.39 0.72
C GLU A 233 -9.41 0.08 -0.10
N ALA A 234 -9.76 -1.20 -0.24
CA ALA A 234 -11.04 -1.61 -0.80
C ALA A 234 -11.39 -3.03 -0.37
N GLY A 235 -12.57 -3.24 0.20
CA GLY A 235 -13.01 -4.57 0.62
C GLY A 235 -14.16 -4.54 1.62
N HIS A 236 -14.72 -5.72 1.89
CA HIS A 236 -15.85 -5.91 2.76
C HIS A 236 -15.84 -7.29 3.41
N ALA A 237 -15.76 -7.33 4.74
CA ALA A 237 -16.00 -8.50 5.59
C ALA A 237 -15.22 -9.77 5.15
N GLY A 238 -13.96 -9.63 4.71
CA GLY A 238 -13.17 -10.75 4.21
C GLY A 238 -13.78 -11.43 2.98
N THR A 239 -14.69 -10.79 2.25
CA THR A 239 -15.21 -11.26 0.96
C THR A 239 -14.38 -10.70 -0.20
N VAL A 240 -14.58 -11.23 -1.41
CA VAL A 240 -13.93 -10.75 -2.63
C VAL A 240 -15.01 -10.24 -3.57
N GLU A 241 -15.51 -9.04 -3.29
CA GLU A 241 -16.53 -8.40 -4.12
C GLU A 241 -15.95 -7.98 -5.47
N PRO A 242 -16.62 -8.27 -6.59
CA PRO A 242 -16.10 -7.97 -7.93
C PRO A 242 -15.72 -6.49 -8.15
N ASP A 243 -16.52 -5.56 -7.60
CA ASP A 243 -16.27 -4.12 -7.75
C ASP A 243 -15.04 -3.68 -6.95
N ASP A 244 -14.89 -4.13 -5.70
CA ASP A 244 -13.72 -3.84 -4.86
C ASP A 244 -12.45 -4.45 -5.46
N LEU A 245 -12.54 -5.66 -6.01
CA LEU A 245 -11.44 -6.31 -6.73
C LEU A 245 -11.04 -5.52 -7.98
N ALA A 246 -12.02 -5.11 -8.78
CA ALA A 246 -11.79 -4.41 -10.04
C ALA A 246 -11.11 -3.05 -9.81
N VAL A 247 -11.50 -2.29 -8.79
CA VAL A 247 -10.88 -0.98 -8.52
C VAL A 247 -9.42 -1.12 -8.10
N LEU A 248 -9.04 -2.15 -7.34
CA LEU A 248 -7.65 -2.39 -6.96
C LEU A 248 -6.79 -2.81 -8.16
N VAL A 249 -7.27 -3.77 -8.98
CA VAL A 249 -6.53 -4.22 -10.17
C VAL A 249 -6.37 -3.08 -11.18
N ASN A 250 -7.45 -2.36 -11.49
CA ASN A 250 -7.41 -1.27 -12.46
C ASN A 250 -6.57 -0.09 -11.94
N GLY A 251 -6.64 0.20 -10.64
CA GLY A 251 -5.83 1.22 -10.00
C GLY A 251 -4.33 0.95 -10.14
N CYS A 252 -3.87 -0.27 -9.88
CA CYS A 252 -2.48 -0.67 -10.11
C CYS A 252 -2.06 -0.48 -11.57
N LEU A 253 -2.89 -0.95 -12.53
CA LEU A 253 -2.63 -0.77 -13.96
C LEU A 253 -2.57 0.71 -14.37
N ASN A 254 -3.41 1.56 -13.78
CA ASN A 254 -3.41 3.00 -14.03
C ASN A 254 -2.13 3.67 -13.52
N VAL A 255 -1.68 3.33 -12.31
CA VAL A 255 -0.39 3.83 -11.79
C VAL A 255 0.76 3.34 -12.68
N MET A 256 0.76 2.10 -13.13
CA MET A 256 1.78 1.60 -14.07
C MET A 256 1.79 2.40 -15.40
N ARG A 257 0.61 2.77 -15.93
CA ARG A 257 0.51 3.66 -17.11
C ARG A 257 1.01 5.07 -16.81
N HIS A 258 0.65 5.63 -15.65
CA HIS A 258 1.15 6.93 -15.20
C HIS A 258 2.68 6.96 -15.12
N LEU A 259 3.28 5.92 -14.57
CA LEU A 259 4.74 5.72 -14.48
C LEU A 259 5.39 5.38 -15.84
N LYS A 260 4.63 5.31 -16.93
CA LYS A 260 5.11 4.89 -18.28
C LYS A 260 5.68 3.47 -18.31
N MET A 261 5.25 2.63 -17.39
CA MET A 261 5.62 1.20 -17.35
C MET A 261 4.77 0.37 -18.29
N LEU A 262 3.53 0.79 -18.56
CA LEU A 262 2.61 0.20 -19.55
C LEU A 262 2.18 1.24 -20.58
N PRO A 263 1.83 0.80 -21.81
CA PRO A 263 1.26 1.70 -22.82
C PRO A 263 -0.14 2.16 -22.41
N GLY A 264 -0.59 3.27 -22.98
CA GLY A 264 -1.92 3.85 -22.80
C GLY A 264 -1.90 5.10 -21.92
N ALA A 265 -3.01 5.84 -21.98
CA ALA A 265 -3.23 7.03 -21.17
C ALA A 265 -4.00 6.69 -19.90
N VAL A 266 -3.76 7.45 -18.86
CA VAL A 266 -4.55 7.47 -17.64
C VAL A 266 -5.36 8.75 -17.61
N LYS A 267 -6.64 8.65 -17.25
CA LYS A 267 -7.46 9.80 -16.90
C LYS A 267 -7.51 9.90 -15.37
N PRO A 268 -6.72 10.80 -14.75
CA PRO A 268 -6.76 11.00 -13.33
C PRO A 268 -8.13 11.49 -12.87
N ILE A 269 -8.46 11.28 -11.61
CA ILE A 269 -9.67 11.83 -11.01
C ILE A 269 -9.60 13.37 -11.04
N GLU A 270 -10.61 14.00 -11.62
CA GLU A 270 -10.70 15.46 -11.76
C GLU A 270 -11.25 16.12 -10.50
N HIS A 271 -12.16 15.46 -9.79
CA HIS A 271 -12.86 15.98 -8.62
C HIS A 271 -12.77 15.03 -7.42
N PRO A 272 -11.58 14.84 -6.84
CA PRO A 272 -11.41 13.99 -5.67
C PRO A 272 -12.06 14.60 -4.43
N VAL A 273 -12.60 13.75 -3.58
CA VAL A 273 -13.06 14.12 -2.23
C VAL A 273 -11.86 13.99 -1.28
N TRP A 274 -11.31 15.12 -0.89
CA TRP A 274 -10.19 15.15 0.05
C TRP A 274 -10.69 15.05 1.49
N ILE A 275 -10.10 14.15 2.25
CA ILE A 275 -10.41 13.91 3.66
C ILE A 275 -9.26 14.46 4.49
N GLU A 276 -9.53 15.48 5.28
CA GLU A 276 -8.51 16.13 6.11
C GLU A 276 -8.31 15.47 7.48
N LYS A 277 -9.32 14.73 7.95
CA LYS A 277 -9.32 14.07 9.26
C LYS A 277 -10.23 12.84 9.23
N VAL A 278 -9.83 11.82 9.94
CA VAL A 278 -10.67 10.65 10.23
C VAL A 278 -11.11 10.71 11.69
N ALA A 279 -12.42 10.75 11.92
CA ALA A 279 -13.03 10.77 13.24
C ALA A 279 -13.62 9.40 13.56
N GLY A 280 -12.97 8.66 14.46
CA GLY A 280 -13.41 7.32 14.90
C GLY A 280 -14.55 7.37 15.91
N ILE A 281 -15.40 6.35 15.87
CA ILE A 281 -16.48 6.12 16.84
C ILE A 281 -16.18 4.81 17.57
N PRO A 282 -15.54 4.83 18.74
CA PRO A 282 -15.34 3.62 19.55
C PRO A 282 -16.65 3.21 20.22
N SER A 283 -16.85 1.92 20.41
CA SER A 283 -17.94 1.41 21.24
C SER A 283 -17.64 1.61 22.72
N GLU A 284 -18.58 2.17 23.46
CA GLU A 284 -18.46 2.29 24.92
C GLU A 284 -18.96 1.03 25.65
N GLN A 285 -19.58 0.10 24.93
CA GLN A 285 -20.20 -1.10 25.48
C GLN A 285 -19.83 -2.36 24.68
N THR A 286 -19.86 -3.50 25.36
CA THR A 286 -19.79 -4.82 24.73
C THR A 286 -21.21 -5.32 24.51
N GLY A 287 -21.50 -5.86 23.31
CA GLY A 287 -22.84 -6.37 23.00
C GLY A 287 -23.01 -6.73 21.53
N ILE A 288 -24.23 -6.56 21.02
CA ILE A 288 -24.60 -6.86 19.64
C ILE A 288 -24.78 -5.53 18.90
N PHE A 289 -23.96 -5.32 17.87
CA PHE A 289 -23.99 -4.11 17.04
C PHE A 289 -24.99 -4.22 15.89
N TYR A 290 -25.73 -3.15 15.67
CA TYR A 290 -26.68 -2.96 14.57
C TYR A 290 -26.33 -1.68 13.80
N PRO A 291 -25.78 -1.78 12.58
CA PRO A 291 -25.52 -0.62 11.73
C PRO A 291 -26.84 -0.03 11.19
N LEU A 292 -26.94 1.29 11.13
CA LEU A 292 -28.03 2.02 10.50
C LEU A 292 -27.62 2.71 9.20
N VAL A 293 -26.33 2.71 8.90
CA VAL A 293 -25.74 3.27 7.68
C VAL A 293 -24.79 2.24 7.07
N ARG A 294 -24.35 2.50 5.84
CA ARG A 294 -23.38 1.66 5.11
C ARG A 294 -22.10 2.45 4.83
N ARG A 295 -21.03 1.76 4.47
CA ARG A 295 -19.83 2.36 3.90
C ARG A 295 -20.19 3.32 2.76
N GLY A 296 -19.61 4.51 2.73
CA GLY A 296 -19.88 5.54 1.73
C GLY A 296 -21.11 6.41 2.01
N THR A 297 -21.86 6.18 3.09
CA THR A 297 -22.98 7.06 3.49
C THR A 297 -22.43 8.40 3.98
N TYR A 298 -22.95 9.51 3.45
CA TYR A 298 -22.69 10.83 3.99
C TYR A 298 -23.56 11.10 5.22
N VAL A 299 -22.95 11.58 6.29
CA VAL A 299 -23.59 11.80 7.58
C VAL A 299 -23.41 13.23 8.07
N GLN A 300 -24.35 13.72 8.89
CA GLN A 300 -24.22 14.98 9.62
C GLN A 300 -23.71 14.69 11.04
N GLU A 301 -23.10 15.68 11.66
CA GLU A 301 -22.74 15.61 13.08
C GLU A 301 -23.97 15.28 13.94
N GLY A 302 -23.82 14.37 14.92
CA GLY A 302 -24.90 13.87 15.79
C GLY A 302 -25.81 12.83 15.14
N MET A 303 -25.74 12.57 13.83
CA MET A 303 -26.53 11.54 13.16
C MET A 303 -26.23 10.16 13.75
N LYS A 304 -27.28 9.40 14.11
CA LYS A 304 -27.14 8.03 14.61
C LYS A 304 -26.72 7.11 13.47
N VAL A 305 -25.56 6.47 13.62
CA VAL A 305 -24.97 5.58 12.61
C VAL A 305 -25.14 4.10 12.95
N GLY A 306 -25.47 3.79 14.19
CA GLY A 306 -25.74 2.45 14.68
C GLY A 306 -26.09 2.46 16.17
N TYR A 307 -26.28 1.25 16.72
CA TYR A 307 -26.48 1.08 18.16
C TYR A 307 -26.00 -0.31 18.61
N VAL A 308 -25.69 -0.42 19.90
CA VAL A 308 -25.30 -1.69 20.52
C VAL A 308 -26.40 -2.08 21.53
N THR A 309 -26.80 -3.34 21.50
CA THR A 309 -27.72 -3.92 22.50
C THR A 309 -26.97 -4.86 23.44
N ASP A 310 -27.55 -5.11 24.60
CA ASP A 310 -27.22 -6.29 25.40
C ASP A 310 -27.72 -7.58 24.70
N TYR A 311 -27.42 -8.73 25.29
CA TYR A 311 -27.82 -10.04 24.72
C TYR A 311 -29.30 -10.33 24.79
N PHE A 312 -30.10 -9.43 25.38
CA PHE A 312 -31.56 -9.50 25.47
C PHE A 312 -32.27 -8.50 24.55
N GLY A 313 -31.48 -7.75 23.73
CA GLY A 313 -32.03 -6.80 22.76
C GLY A 313 -32.30 -5.39 23.30
N LYS A 314 -31.95 -5.09 24.57
CA LYS A 314 -32.07 -3.75 25.11
C LYS A 314 -30.88 -2.89 24.59
N THR A 315 -31.22 -1.74 23.99
CA THR A 315 -30.22 -0.78 23.58
C THR A 315 -29.45 -0.26 24.79
N ILE A 316 -28.09 -0.38 24.74
CA ILE A 316 -27.18 0.06 25.82
C ILE A 316 -26.20 1.13 25.36
N PHE A 317 -26.06 1.35 24.03
CA PHE A 317 -25.23 2.41 23.44
C PHE A 317 -25.78 2.84 22.09
N GLU A 318 -25.76 4.13 21.80
CA GLU A 318 -26.07 4.70 20.49
C GLU A 318 -24.82 5.34 19.88
N ALA A 319 -24.36 4.82 18.75
CA ALA A 319 -23.24 5.36 18.01
C ALA A 319 -23.69 6.55 17.16
N ARG A 320 -23.11 7.72 17.39
CA ARG A 320 -23.41 8.96 16.65
C ARG A 320 -22.17 9.51 15.98
N ALA A 321 -22.35 10.08 14.77
CA ALA A 321 -21.26 10.69 14.01
C ALA A 321 -20.71 11.90 14.78
N PRO A 322 -19.40 11.95 15.06
CA PRO A 322 -18.78 13.05 15.81
C PRO A 322 -18.53 14.30 14.95
N ALA A 323 -18.73 14.19 13.64
CA ALA A 323 -18.60 15.27 12.67
C ALA A 323 -19.42 14.96 11.41
N ALA A 324 -19.72 15.96 10.61
CA ALA A 324 -20.23 15.76 9.25
C ALA A 324 -19.13 15.18 8.35
N GLY A 325 -19.49 14.26 7.47
CA GLY A 325 -18.52 13.61 6.57
C GLY A 325 -19.07 12.36 5.90
N VAL A 326 -18.16 11.47 5.48
CA VAL A 326 -18.50 10.20 4.84
C VAL A 326 -18.04 9.00 5.69
N VAL A 327 -18.85 7.96 5.76
CA VAL A 327 -18.51 6.70 6.42
C VAL A 327 -17.45 5.98 5.58
N LEU A 328 -16.20 6.06 5.97
CA LEU A 328 -15.07 5.37 5.30
C LEU A 328 -15.02 3.90 5.72
N TYR A 329 -15.22 3.65 6.99
CA TYR A 329 -15.24 2.33 7.61
C TYR A 329 -16.50 2.18 8.47
N ILE A 330 -17.10 1.00 8.48
CA ILE A 330 -18.09 0.60 9.47
C ILE A 330 -17.90 -0.89 9.80
N CYS A 331 -18.06 -1.26 11.08
CA CYS A 331 -17.98 -2.64 11.50
C CYS A 331 -19.02 -3.48 10.74
N ALA A 332 -18.56 -4.58 10.13
CA ALA A 332 -19.37 -5.43 9.26
C ALA A 332 -20.07 -6.57 9.99
N VAL A 333 -19.70 -6.83 11.25
CA VAL A 333 -20.17 -7.97 12.05
C VAL A 333 -20.95 -7.52 13.28
N PRO A 334 -21.89 -8.35 13.80
CA PRO A 334 -22.66 -7.99 14.97
C PRO A 334 -21.87 -8.03 16.30
N SER A 335 -20.76 -8.75 16.32
CA SER A 335 -19.91 -8.84 17.53
C SER A 335 -19.25 -7.51 17.80
N MET A 336 -19.48 -6.95 18.98
CA MET A 336 -18.91 -5.66 19.38
C MET A 336 -18.36 -5.75 20.80
N LYS A 337 -17.13 -5.35 20.98
CA LYS A 337 -16.46 -5.26 22.27
C LYS A 337 -16.26 -3.80 22.63
N LYS A 338 -16.33 -3.47 23.92
CA LYS A 338 -15.96 -2.13 24.38
C LYS A 338 -14.54 -1.76 23.92
N GLY A 339 -14.41 -0.62 23.26
CA GLY A 339 -13.18 -0.12 22.67
C GLY A 339 -13.01 -0.44 21.18
N ASP A 340 -13.76 -1.40 20.62
CA ASP A 340 -13.73 -1.66 19.18
C ASP A 340 -14.24 -0.46 18.40
N THR A 341 -13.74 -0.24 17.21
CA THR A 341 -14.18 0.82 16.31
C THR A 341 -15.50 0.43 15.64
N ILE A 342 -16.54 1.21 15.87
CA ILE A 342 -17.85 1.05 15.20
C ILE A 342 -17.79 1.60 13.77
N ALA A 343 -17.28 2.83 13.61
CA ALA A 343 -17.14 3.48 12.30
C ALA A 343 -16.05 4.54 12.32
N ASN A 344 -15.53 4.85 11.14
CA ASN A 344 -14.64 5.97 10.88
C ASN A 344 -15.31 6.95 9.92
N ILE A 345 -15.47 8.20 10.35
CA ILE A 345 -16.04 9.27 9.55
C ILE A 345 -14.92 10.09 8.95
N GLY A 346 -14.83 10.12 7.62
CA GLY A 346 -13.93 10.99 6.89
C GLY A 346 -14.48 12.40 6.83
N VAL A 347 -13.84 13.35 7.51
CA VAL A 347 -14.19 14.77 7.46
C VAL A 347 -13.65 15.38 6.17
N ILE A 348 -14.53 15.94 5.37
CA ILE A 348 -14.17 16.45 4.04
C ILE A 348 -13.44 17.78 4.20
N ALA A 349 -12.29 17.91 3.53
CA ALA A 349 -11.52 19.15 3.50
C ALA A 349 -12.30 20.27 2.81
N ALA A 350 -12.29 21.44 3.42
CA ALA A 350 -12.98 22.62 2.86
C ALA A 350 -12.36 23.09 1.52
N ASN A 351 -11.07 22.84 1.32
CA ASN A 351 -10.33 23.19 0.12
C ASN A 351 -9.49 22.00 -0.36
N ALA A 352 -9.31 21.90 -1.68
CA ALA A 352 -8.35 20.94 -2.24
C ALA A 352 -6.91 21.34 -1.83
N PRO A 353 -6.08 20.37 -1.44
CA PRO A 353 -4.68 20.61 -1.00
C PRO A 353 -3.74 20.94 -2.16
#